data_a6b51c322bff9863f2a189adbebb55b5
#
_entry.id   a6b51c322bff9863f2a189adbebb55b5
#
_cell.length_a   1.000
_cell.length_b   1.000
_cell.length_c   1.000
_cell.angle_alpha   90.00
_cell.angle_beta   90.00
_cell.angle_gamma   90.00
#
_symmetry.space_group_name_H-M   'P 1'
#
loop_
_entity.id
_entity.type
_entity.pdbx_description
1 polymer ?
#
loop_
_entity_poly.entity_id
_entity_poly.type
_entity_poly.pdbx_seq_one_letter_code
_entity_poly.pdbx_strand_id
1 'polypeptide(L)'
;MEKKSDTSMLVQSVKRNILFWGRQAETVFLMFLVAILFYGVFMGSTIRTEASGTFAQVMEEIKIYAMIFGIIMSFLAFFTYAIPRLNMALSFGAKRSETILGVHFMVWLLNIQMFLVIFVCNTLAGESFEWVKSYLVTLLLCTAFGELSGCMALKFGNKGIWISVILMIVGCIAAGVLFTLFEYWTAAENGVFQYLILIGFAVGLILYIIGTLIWKKLLSSYEVKM
;
A
#
# COMPACT_ATOMS: atom_id res chain seq x y z
N MET A 1 9.15 16.06 -39.87
CA MET A 1 8.69 16.96 -38.80
C MET A 1 7.62 16.36 -37.89
N GLU A 2 6.85 15.42 -38.34
CA GLU A 2 5.71 14.74 -37.62
C GLU A 2 6.14 13.95 -36.38
N LYS A 3 7.28 13.23 -36.44
CA LYS A 3 7.74 12.34 -35.37
C LYS A 3 8.17 13.08 -34.07
N LYS A 4 8.55 14.37 -34.20
CA LYS A 4 8.98 15.18 -33.05
C LYS A 4 7.79 15.77 -32.27
N SER A 5 6.66 16.00 -32.95
CA SER A 5 5.39 16.44 -32.38
C SER A 5 4.74 15.35 -31.53
N ASP A 6 4.74 14.10 -32.00
CA ASP A 6 4.16 12.97 -31.29
C ASP A 6 4.89 12.67 -29.98
N THR A 7 6.23 12.73 -29.98
CA THR A 7 7.04 12.49 -28.78
C THR A 7 6.81 13.56 -27.72
N SER A 8 6.65 14.83 -28.12
CA SER A 8 6.40 15.92 -27.18
C SER A 8 5.02 15.84 -26.52
N MET A 9 4.00 15.46 -27.27
CA MET A 9 2.64 15.24 -26.76
C MET A 9 2.59 14.04 -25.80
N LEU A 10 3.31 12.97 -26.10
CA LEU A 10 3.37 11.77 -25.27
C LEU A 10 4.06 12.08 -23.92
N VAL A 11 5.16 12.82 -23.93
CA VAL A 11 5.86 13.27 -22.72
C VAL A 11 4.97 14.17 -21.86
N GLN A 12 4.21 15.09 -22.46
CA GLN A 12 3.27 15.95 -21.73
C GLN A 12 2.12 15.17 -21.10
N SER A 13 1.58 14.16 -21.79
CA SER A 13 0.53 13.29 -21.28
C SER A 13 1.01 12.49 -20.06
N VAL A 14 2.17 11.85 -20.17
CA VAL A 14 2.78 11.10 -19.06
C VAL A 14 3.06 12.00 -17.86
N LYS A 15 3.66 13.18 -18.08
CA LYS A 15 3.93 14.16 -17.01
C LYS A 15 2.66 14.59 -16.28
N ARG A 16 1.58 14.88 -17.01
CA ARG A 16 0.29 15.25 -16.44
C ARG A 16 -0.30 14.14 -15.59
N ASN A 17 -0.22 12.88 -16.05
CA ASN A 17 -0.67 11.73 -15.30
C ASN A 17 0.14 11.51 -14.02
N ILE A 18 1.46 11.56 -14.08
CA ILE A 18 2.33 11.43 -12.90
C ILE A 18 2.01 12.52 -11.88
N LEU A 19 1.84 13.77 -12.30
CA LEU A 19 1.48 14.87 -11.42
C LEU A 19 0.10 14.68 -10.78
N PHE A 20 -0.90 14.20 -11.54
CA PHE A 20 -2.23 13.93 -11.03
C PHE A 20 -2.19 12.86 -9.94
N TRP A 21 -1.59 11.69 -10.22
CA TRP A 21 -1.51 10.58 -9.28
C TRP A 21 -0.58 10.88 -8.09
N GLY A 22 0.51 11.62 -8.31
CA GLY A 22 1.39 12.10 -7.25
C GLY A 22 0.68 13.00 -6.26
N ARG A 23 -0.11 13.99 -6.71
CA ARG A 23 -0.92 14.83 -5.82
C ARG A 23 -1.97 14.04 -5.04
N GLN A 24 -2.54 12.99 -5.63
CA GLN A 24 -3.47 12.11 -4.90
C GLN A 24 -2.73 11.35 -3.78
N ALA A 25 -1.54 10.82 -4.06
CA ALA A 25 -0.71 10.17 -3.06
C ALA A 25 -0.36 11.12 -1.91
N GLU A 26 0.10 12.33 -2.23
CA GLU A 26 0.43 13.36 -1.23
C GLU A 26 -0.76 13.73 -0.35
N THR A 27 -1.94 13.94 -0.94
CA THR A 27 -3.15 14.28 -0.18
C THR A 27 -3.52 13.18 0.79
N VAL A 28 -3.49 11.93 0.32
CA VAL A 28 -3.80 10.75 1.16
C VAL A 28 -2.75 10.61 2.25
N PHE A 29 -1.47 10.72 1.91
CA PHE A 29 -0.37 10.66 2.87
C PHE A 29 -0.50 11.70 3.97
N LEU A 30 -0.75 12.96 3.63
CA LEU A 30 -0.92 14.04 4.60
C LEU A 30 -2.09 13.79 5.56
N MET A 31 -3.23 13.33 5.04
CA MET A 31 -4.38 12.98 5.89
C MET A 31 -4.02 11.90 6.91
N PHE A 32 -3.32 10.84 6.46
CA PHE A 32 -2.90 9.75 7.35
C PHE A 32 -1.76 10.16 8.28
N LEU A 33 -0.83 10.99 7.83
CA LEU A 33 0.25 11.50 8.66
C LEU A 33 -0.33 12.28 9.87
N VAL A 34 -1.31 13.15 9.63
CA VAL A 34 -1.99 13.88 10.71
C VAL A 34 -2.68 12.91 11.66
N ALA A 35 -3.37 11.89 11.16
CA ALA A 35 -4.03 10.88 11.99
C ALA A 35 -3.01 10.07 12.81
N ILE A 36 -1.95 9.61 12.19
CA ILE A 36 -0.87 8.84 12.85
C ILE A 36 -0.22 9.66 13.96
N LEU A 37 0.13 10.91 13.68
CA LEU A 37 0.72 11.80 14.67
C LEU A 37 -0.24 12.07 15.83
N PHE A 38 -1.51 12.33 15.53
CA PHE A 38 -2.51 12.55 16.57
C PHE A 38 -2.67 11.33 17.47
N TYR A 39 -2.90 10.16 16.89
CA TYR A 39 -3.06 8.91 17.65
C TYR A 39 -1.79 8.49 18.37
N GLY A 40 -0.63 8.58 17.72
CA GLY A 40 0.66 8.21 18.33
C GLY A 40 1.01 9.08 19.52
N VAL A 41 0.81 10.42 19.41
CA VAL A 41 1.03 11.34 20.52
C VAL A 41 -0.01 11.12 21.64
N PHE A 42 -1.28 10.91 21.29
CA PHE A 42 -2.33 10.66 22.27
C PHE A 42 -2.08 9.39 23.05
N MET A 43 -1.81 8.27 22.36
CA MET A 43 -1.56 6.99 23.00
C MET A 43 -0.23 6.98 23.75
N GLY A 44 0.85 7.49 23.18
CA GLY A 44 2.14 7.59 23.86
C GLY A 44 2.10 8.48 25.11
N SER A 45 1.20 9.47 25.16
CA SER A 45 1.01 10.32 26.37
C SER A 45 0.12 9.67 27.44
N THR A 46 -0.77 8.75 27.07
CA THR A 46 -1.70 8.08 28.01
C THR A 46 -1.08 6.84 28.65
N ILE A 47 -0.13 6.17 28.00
CA ILE A 47 0.60 5.01 28.55
C ILE A 47 1.77 5.47 29.45
N ARG A 48 1.54 6.44 30.31
CA ARG A 48 2.55 6.89 31.28
C ARG A 48 2.77 5.82 32.35
N THR A 49 3.72 4.95 32.15
CA THR A 49 4.36 4.18 33.20
C THR A 49 5.84 4.57 33.26
N GLU A 50 6.15 5.30 34.34
CA GLU A 50 7.48 5.52 34.95
C GLU A 50 8.70 5.83 34.06
N ALA A 51 9.11 7.08 34.13
CA ALA A 51 10.48 7.63 34.24
C ALA A 51 11.50 7.51 33.12
N SER A 52 11.37 6.70 32.08
CA SER A 52 12.48 6.53 31.14
C SER A 52 12.11 6.57 29.65
N GLY A 53 11.45 7.61 29.19
CA GLY A 53 11.43 7.76 27.75
C GLY A 53 10.10 8.06 27.09
N THR A 54 9.39 9.05 27.58
CA THR A 54 8.13 9.51 26.92
C THR A 54 8.32 9.75 25.43
N PHE A 55 9.49 10.21 24.99
CA PHE A 55 9.77 10.47 23.58
C PHE A 55 9.94 9.16 22.78
N ALA A 56 10.74 8.22 23.27
CA ALA A 56 10.94 6.93 22.58
C ALA A 56 9.63 6.15 22.47
N GLN A 57 8.82 6.13 23.54
CA GLN A 57 7.49 5.50 23.53
C GLN A 57 6.54 6.16 22.53
N VAL A 58 6.51 7.49 22.43
CA VAL A 58 5.73 8.19 21.44
C VAL A 58 6.18 7.83 20.02
N MET A 59 7.48 7.72 19.77
CA MET A 59 8.01 7.32 18.47
C MET A 59 7.66 5.87 18.13
N GLU A 60 7.68 4.98 19.12
CA GLU A 60 7.27 3.59 18.96
C GLU A 60 5.77 3.49 18.58
N GLU A 61 4.89 4.20 19.27
CA GLU A 61 3.46 4.23 18.95
C GLU A 61 3.21 4.80 17.56
N ILE A 62 3.85 5.92 17.20
CA ILE A 62 3.75 6.49 15.85
C ILE A 62 4.19 5.46 14.80
N LYS A 63 5.28 4.71 15.04
CA LYS A 63 5.76 3.65 14.17
C LYS A 63 4.71 2.56 13.99
N ILE A 64 4.13 2.05 15.09
CA ILE A 64 3.11 0.99 15.05
C ILE A 64 1.91 1.45 14.23
N TYR A 65 1.38 2.64 14.47
CA TYR A 65 0.26 3.17 13.69
C TYR A 65 0.63 3.39 12.22
N ALA A 66 1.84 3.87 11.92
CA ALA A 66 2.31 4.02 10.55
C ALA A 66 2.40 2.67 9.83
N MET A 67 2.84 1.61 10.51
CA MET A 67 2.87 0.24 9.95
C MET A 67 1.45 -0.25 9.65
N ILE A 68 0.53 -0.13 10.60
CA ILE A 68 -0.87 -0.55 10.44
C ILE A 68 -1.53 0.21 9.29
N PHE A 69 -1.41 1.54 9.26
CA PHE A 69 -1.97 2.36 8.19
C PHE A 69 -1.33 2.08 6.84
N GLY A 70 -0.01 1.87 6.79
CA GLY A 70 0.69 1.50 5.56
C GLY A 70 0.15 0.20 4.96
N ILE A 71 -0.08 -0.83 5.77
CA ILE A 71 -0.65 -2.11 5.36
C ILE A 71 -2.09 -1.94 4.88
N ILE A 72 -2.94 -1.25 5.65
CA ILE A 72 -4.34 -1.01 5.30
C ILE A 72 -4.42 -0.22 4.00
N MET A 73 -3.63 0.84 3.84
CA MET A 73 -3.65 1.67 2.64
C MET A 73 -3.12 0.95 1.42
N SER A 74 -2.11 0.10 1.56
CA SER A 74 -1.61 -0.73 0.46
C SER A 74 -2.70 -1.64 -0.11
N PHE A 75 -3.58 -2.15 0.75
CA PHE A 75 -4.73 -2.93 0.34
C PHE A 75 -5.86 -2.06 -0.25
N LEU A 76 -6.26 -1.00 0.47
CA LEU A 76 -7.41 -0.19 0.10
C LEU A 76 -7.17 0.71 -1.12
N ALA A 77 -5.92 1.11 -1.39
CA ALA A 77 -5.60 2.10 -2.41
C ALA A 77 -6.10 1.71 -3.82
N PHE A 78 -6.06 0.43 -4.17
CA PHE A 78 -6.49 -0.01 -5.49
C PHE A 78 -8.00 0.09 -5.73
N PHE A 79 -8.85 -0.18 -4.74
CA PHE A 79 -10.28 -0.15 -4.98
C PHE A 79 -11.00 1.08 -4.42
N THR A 80 -10.53 1.69 -3.33
CA THR A 80 -11.17 2.90 -2.79
C THR A 80 -10.73 4.16 -3.50
N TYR A 81 -9.46 4.23 -3.90
CA TYR A 81 -8.92 5.42 -4.57
C TYR A 81 -8.77 5.26 -6.07
N ALA A 82 -8.25 4.12 -6.53
CA ALA A 82 -7.95 3.94 -7.94
C ALA A 82 -9.23 3.91 -8.79
N ILE A 83 -10.27 3.17 -8.40
CA ILE A 83 -11.47 2.99 -9.21
C ILE A 83 -12.26 4.30 -9.44
N PRO A 84 -12.60 5.10 -8.42
CA PRO A 84 -13.27 6.38 -8.63
C PRO A 84 -12.42 7.36 -9.46
N ARG A 85 -11.12 7.36 -9.25
CA ARG A 85 -10.19 8.26 -9.94
C ARG A 85 -9.85 7.80 -11.35
N LEU A 86 -10.00 6.51 -11.65
CA LEU A 86 -9.84 5.94 -12.96
C LEU A 86 -10.78 6.62 -13.97
N ASN A 87 -12.07 6.71 -13.64
CA ASN A 87 -13.07 7.36 -14.48
C ASN A 87 -12.70 8.84 -14.72
N MET A 88 -12.26 9.53 -13.67
CA MET A 88 -11.82 10.93 -13.78
C MET A 88 -10.59 11.07 -14.69
N ALA A 89 -9.57 10.24 -14.52
CA ALA A 89 -8.37 10.27 -15.33
C ALA A 89 -8.68 9.99 -16.81
N LEU A 90 -9.54 9.02 -17.10
CA LEU A 90 -9.98 8.68 -18.45
C LEU A 90 -10.84 9.79 -19.08
N SER A 91 -11.70 10.45 -18.29
CA SER A 91 -12.49 11.60 -18.77
C SER A 91 -11.63 12.81 -19.13
N PHE A 92 -10.47 12.96 -18.51
CA PHE A 92 -9.48 13.98 -18.89
C PHE A 92 -8.56 13.57 -20.03
N GLY A 93 -8.86 12.47 -20.73
CA GLY A 93 -8.13 12.02 -21.91
C GLY A 93 -6.85 11.26 -21.62
N ALA A 94 -6.70 10.70 -20.41
CA ALA A 94 -5.58 9.82 -20.11
C ALA A 94 -5.72 8.50 -20.90
N LYS A 95 -4.59 8.01 -21.44
CA LYS A 95 -4.57 6.68 -22.06
C LYS A 95 -4.70 5.59 -20.98
N ARG A 96 -5.40 4.51 -21.29
CA ARG A 96 -5.63 3.40 -20.35
C ARG A 96 -4.34 2.81 -19.79
N SER A 97 -3.32 2.64 -20.63
CA SER A 97 -2.01 2.13 -20.21
C SER A 97 -1.26 3.09 -19.27
N GLU A 98 -1.37 4.40 -19.51
CA GLU A 98 -0.77 5.44 -18.67
C GLU A 98 -1.49 5.53 -17.31
N THR A 99 -2.80 5.28 -17.30
CA THR A 99 -3.60 5.28 -16.06
C THR A 99 -3.21 4.12 -15.14
N ILE A 100 -2.97 2.91 -15.69
CA ILE A 100 -2.48 1.77 -14.93
C ILE A 100 -1.15 2.12 -14.25
N LEU A 101 -0.20 2.64 -15.03
CA LEU A 101 1.10 3.05 -14.50
C LEU A 101 0.95 4.11 -13.40
N GLY A 102 0.03 5.08 -13.60
CA GLY A 102 -0.26 6.12 -12.62
C GLY A 102 -0.81 5.59 -11.30
N VAL A 103 -1.72 4.61 -11.34
CA VAL A 103 -2.25 3.95 -10.13
C VAL A 103 -1.13 3.24 -9.38
N HIS A 104 -0.32 2.43 -10.05
CA HIS A 104 0.81 1.76 -9.41
C HIS A 104 1.81 2.77 -8.83
N PHE A 105 2.11 3.82 -9.58
CA PHE A 105 2.97 4.91 -9.09
C PHE A 105 2.42 5.54 -7.80
N MET A 106 1.13 5.83 -7.74
CA MET A 106 0.47 6.38 -6.55
C MET A 106 0.63 5.44 -5.35
N VAL A 107 0.34 4.16 -5.53
CA VAL A 107 0.40 3.16 -4.44
C VAL A 107 1.84 2.99 -3.92
N TRP A 108 2.81 2.86 -4.82
CA TRP A 108 4.21 2.74 -4.42
C TRP A 108 4.76 4.02 -3.78
N LEU A 109 4.34 5.19 -4.25
CA LEU A 109 4.72 6.46 -3.63
C LEU A 109 4.19 6.55 -2.19
N LEU A 110 2.93 6.17 -1.95
CA LEU A 110 2.35 6.09 -0.60
C LEU A 110 3.14 5.13 0.29
N ASN A 111 3.46 3.95 -0.23
CA ASN A 111 4.21 2.94 0.51
C ASN A 111 5.62 3.43 0.89
N ILE A 112 6.30 4.11 -0.01
CA ILE A 112 7.62 4.71 0.25
C ILE A 112 7.50 5.81 1.31
N GLN A 113 6.51 6.68 1.22
CA GLN A 113 6.30 7.76 2.20
C GLN A 113 6.01 7.19 3.60
N MET A 114 5.15 6.16 3.70
CA MET A 114 4.89 5.48 4.98
C MET A 114 6.13 4.80 5.52
N PHE A 115 6.89 4.11 4.68
CA PHE A 115 8.15 3.49 5.07
C PHE A 115 9.16 4.51 5.62
N LEU A 116 9.25 5.69 5.02
CA LEU A 116 10.12 6.77 5.53
C LEU A 116 9.69 7.24 6.91
N VAL A 117 8.38 7.39 7.18
CA VAL A 117 7.88 7.74 8.52
C VAL A 117 8.30 6.66 9.53
N ILE A 118 8.06 5.40 9.21
CA ILE A 118 8.43 4.26 10.06
C ILE A 118 9.94 4.23 10.32
N PHE A 119 10.75 4.43 9.28
CA PHE A 119 12.20 4.44 9.37
C PHE A 119 12.70 5.55 10.30
N VAL A 120 12.17 6.77 10.15
CA VAL A 120 12.52 7.92 11.00
C VAL A 120 12.14 7.65 12.46
N CYS A 121 10.91 7.20 12.72
CA CYS A 121 10.45 6.89 14.06
C CYS A 121 11.28 5.79 14.72
N ASN A 122 11.61 4.72 13.98
CA ASN A 122 12.45 3.63 14.47
C ASN A 122 13.86 4.10 14.84
N THR A 123 14.44 4.95 14.00
CA THR A 123 15.77 5.53 14.26
C THR A 123 15.75 6.42 15.50
N LEU A 124 14.70 7.23 15.67
CA LEU A 124 14.55 8.12 16.83
C LEU A 124 14.26 7.35 18.13
N ALA A 125 13.59 6.19 18.02
CA ALA A 125 13.36 5.28 19.16
C ALA A 125 14.60 4.47 19.53
N GLY A 126 15.62 4.41 18.67
CA GLY A 126 16.84 3.63 18.91
C GLY A 126 16.66 2.12 18.78
N GLU A 127 15.65 1.67 18.02
CA GLU A 127 15.33 0.27 17.86
C GLU A 127 16.07 -0.41 16.70
N SER A 128 16.13 -1.76 16.73
CA SER A 128 16.70 -2.56 15.65
C SER A 128 15.83 -2.54 14.38
N PHE A 129 16.43 -2.86 13.23
CA PHE A 129 15.75 -2.92 11.93
C PHE A 129 15.35 -4.34 11.49
N GLU A 130 15.33 -5.29 12.41
CA GLU A 130 15.01 -6.69 12.08
C GLU A 130 13.60 -6.88 11.52
N TRP A 131 12.65 -6.06 11.99
CA TRP A 131 11.26 -6.07 11.53
C TRP A 131 11.07 -5.62 10.07
N VAL A 132 12.04 -4.91 9.48
CA VAL A 132 11.93 -4.32 8.13
C VAL A 132 11.62 -5.39 7.08
N LYS A 133 12.26 -6.55 7.16
CA LYS A 133 12.07 -7.64 6.19
C LYS A 133 10.63 -8.16 6.20
N SER A 134 10.09 -8.44 7.38
CA SER A 134 8.71 -8.93 7.55
C SER A 134 7.68 -7.86 7.15
N TYR A 135 7.93 -6.60 7.49
CA TYR A 135 7.07 -5.49 7.07
C TYR A 135 7.01 -5.34 5.55
N LEU A 136 8.16 -5.37 4.86
CA LEU A 136 8.21 -5.26 3.39
C LEU A 136 7.49 -6.41 2.69
N VAL A 137 7.61 -7.64 3.20
CA VAL A 137 6.87 -8.79 2.66
C VAL A 137 5.37 -8.63 2.87
N THR A 138 4.95 -8.21 4.07
CA THR A 138 3.54 -7.97 4.38
C THR A 138 2.98 -6.86 3.49
N LEU A 139 3.72 -5.77 3.32
CA LEU A 139 3.34 -4.66 2.46
C LEU A 139 3.15 -5.11 1.00
N LEU A 140 4.09 -5.90 0.47
CA LEU A 140 4.00 -6.45 -0.89
C LEU A 140 2.79 -7.36 -1.06
N LEU A 141 2.55 -8.28 -0.11
CA LEU A 141 1.38 -9.15 -0.12
C LEU A 141 0.07 -8.36 -0.07
N CYS A 142 -0.04 -7.38 0.84
CA CYS A 142 -1.23 -6.54 0.95
C CYS A 142 -1.46 -5.70 -0.31
N THR A 143 -0.39 -5.20 -0.93
CA THR A 143 -0.46 -4.48 -2.21
C THR A 143 -0.98 -5.40 -3.32
N ALA A 144 -0.46 -6.63 -3.43
CA ALA A 144 -0.91 -7.61 -4.41
C ALA A 144 -2.37 -8.03 -4.22
N PHE A 145 -2.79 -8.28 -2.99
CA PHE A 145 -4.18 -8.57 -2.67
C PHE A 145 -5.10 -7.36 -2.93
N GLY A 146 -4.65 -6.15 -2.63
CA GLY A 146 -5.36 -4.92 -2.95
C GLY A 146 -5.58 -4.75 -4.45
N GLU A 147 -4.56 -5.05 -5.26
CA GLU A 147 -4.63 -5.02 -6.71
C GLU A 147 -5.63 -6.05 -7.26
N LEU A 148 -5.60 -7.29 -6.79
CA LEU A 148 -6.58 -8.32 -7.16
C LEU A 148 -8.00 -7.92 -6.74
N SER A 149 -8.15 -7.31 -5.56
CA SER A 149 -9.42 -6.78 -5.07
C SER A 149 -9.94 -5.65 -5.96
N GLY A 150 -9.06 -4.76 -6.42
CA GLY A 150 -9.38 -3.74 -7.42
C GLY A 150 -9.86 -4.34 -8.75
N CYS A 151 -9.24 -5.44 -9.22
CA CYS A 151 -9.71 -6.19 -10.38
C CYS A 151 -11.14 -6.71 -10.18
N MET A 152 -11.43 -7.28 -9.01
CA MET A 152 -12.77 -7.77 -8.67
C MET A 152 -13.80 -6.65 -8.66
N ALA A 153 -13.47 -5.52 -8.08
CA ALA A 153 -14.35 -4.35 -8.03
C ALA A 153 -14.59 -3.76 -9.42
N LEU A 154 -13.58 -3.70 -10.29
CA LEU A 154 -13.74 -3.26 -11.69
C LEU A 154 -14.65 -4.20 -12.49
N LYS A 155 -14.52 -5.52 -12.30
CA LYS A 155 -15.27 -6.52 -13.05
C LYS A 155 -16.72 -6.66 -12.56
N PHE A 156 -16.93 -6.68 -11.25
CA PHE A 156 -18.20 -7.02 -10.60
C PHE A 156 -18.90 -5.82 -9.94
N GLY A 157 -18.31 -4.62 -10.00
CA GLY A 157 -18.85 -3.42 -9.36
C GLY A 157 -19.01 -3.59 -7.85
N ASN A 158 -20.17 -3.16 -7.31
CA ASN A 158 -20.42 -3.22 -5.86
C ASN A 158 -20.33 -4.64 -5.27
N LYS A 159 -20.71 -5.68 -6.02
CA LYS A 159 -20.55 -7.08 -5.57
C LYS A 159 -19.08 -7.45 -5.41
N GLY A 160 -18.22 -6.98 -6.32
CA GLY A 160 -16.77 -7.17 -6.24
C GLY A 160 -16.16 -6.49 -5.03
N ILE A 161 -16.64 -5.29 -4.67
CA ILE A 161 -16.20 -4.58 -3.45
C ILE A 161 -16.50 -5.40 -2.20
N TRP A 162 -17.74 -5.91 -2.07
CA TRP A 162 -18.11 -6.74 -0.90
C TRP A 162 -17.30 -8.03 -0.81
N ILE A 163 -17.07 -8.72 -1.94
CA ILE A 163 -16.20 -9.90 -1.99
C ILE A 163 -14.79 -9.54 -1.51
N SER A 164 -14.26 -8.41 -1.96
CA SER A 164 -12.93 -7.93 -1.57
C SER A 164 -12.83 -7.61 -0.09
N VAL A 165 -13.87 -7.00 0.50
CA VAL A 165 -13.93 -6.73 1.95
C VAL A 165 -13.93 -8.03 2.74
N ILE A 166 -14.72 -9.03 2.32
CA ILE A 166 -14.75 -10.34 2.98
C ILE A 166 -13.38 -11.03 2.88
N LEU A 167 -12.76 -11.02 1.70
CA LEU A 167 -11.42 -11.58 1.50
C LEU A 167 -10.37 -10.85 2.34
N MET A 168 -10.49 -9.53 2.52
CA MET A 168 -9.62 -8.76 3.40
C MET A 168 -9.77 -9.20 4.86
N ILE A 169 -10.99 -9.33 5.36
CA ILE A 169 -11.24 -9.77 6.75
C ILE A 169 -10.65 -11.16 6.96
N VAL A 170 -10.92 -12.09 6.04
CA VAL A 170 -10.37 -13.47 6.10
C VAL A 170 -8.83 -13.43 6.03
N GLY A 171 -8.27 -12.60 5.14
CA GLY A 171 -6.83 -12.42 5.01
C GLY A 171 -6.17 -11.86 6.28
N CYS A 172 -6.79 -10.85 6.91
CA CYS A 172 -6.32 -10.29 8.18
C CYS A 172 -6.37 -11.32 9.33
N ILE A 173 -7.44 -12.11 9.41
CA ILE A 173 -7.56 -13.17 10.40
C ILE A 173 -6.48 -14.24 10.15
N ALA A 174 -6.32 -14.68 8.90
CA ALA A 174 -5.29 -15.66 8.54
C ALA A 174 -3.88 -15.14 8.83
N ALA A 175 -3.61 -13.88 8.50
CA ALA A 175 -2.33 -13.23 8.80
C ALA A 175 -2.08 -13.14 10.32
N GLY A 176 -3.09 -12.79 11.11
CA GLY A 176 -3.00 -12.77 12.58
C GLY A 176 -2.70 -14.15 13.16
N VAL A 177 -3.41 -15.19 12.71
CA VAL A 177 -3.15 -16.58 13.13
C VAL A 177 -1.76 -17.04 12.69
N LEU A 178 -1.36 -16.74 11.48
CA LEU A 178 -0.01 -17.04 11.00
C LEU A 178 1.06 -16.30 11.80
N PHE A 179 0.83 -15.04 12.17
CA PHE A 179 1.76 -14.25 12.97
C PHE A 179 1.94 -14.84 14.37
N THR A 180 0.86 -15.25 15.06
CA THR A 180 0.93 -15.91 16.38
C THR A 180 1.59 -17.28 16.33
N LEU A 181 1.30 -18.08 15.31
CA LEU A 181 2.00 -19.35 15.07
C LEU A 181 3.49 -19.11 14.77
N PHE A 182 3.79 -18.01 14.16
CA PHE A 182 5.12 -17.61 13.74
C PHE A 182 6.00 -17.15 14.93
N GLU A 183 5.46 -16.36 15.87
CA GLU A 183 6.14 -16.04 17.13
C GLU A 183 6.49 -17.31 17.92
N TYR A 184 5.59 -18.28 17.92
CA TYR A 184 5.83 -19.55 18.57
C TYR A 184 6.94 -20.37 17.90
N TRP A 185 7.07 -20.31 16.57
CA TRP A 185 8.09 -21.05 15.81
C TRP A 185 9.44 -20.33 15.76
N THR A 186 9.49 -19.02 15.79
CA THR A 186 10.76 -18.25 15.82
C THR A 186 11.50 -18.38 17.13
N ALA A 187 10.78 -18.67 18.21
CA ALA A 187 11.40 -19.03 19.48
C ALA A 187 12.15 -20.39 19.41
N ALA A 188 11.85 -21.23 18.40
CA ALA A 188 12.44 -22.56 18.27
C ALA A 188 13.63 -22.67 17.31
N GLU A 189 13.63 -21.99 16.15
CA GLU A 189 14.75 -22.09 15.18
C GLU A 189 14.86 -20.88 14.21
N ASN A 190 15.95 -20.15 14.27
CA ASN A 190 16.21 -18.94 13.45
C ASN A 190 16.28 -19.17 11.92
N GLY A 191 16.47 -20.41 11.44
CA GLY A 191 16.62 -20.71 10.01
C GLY A 191 15.30 -20.71 9.23
N VAL A 192 14.23 -21.21 9.82
CA VAL A 192 12.91 -21.36 9.16
C VAL A 192 12.31 -19.99 8.81
N PHE A 193 12.55 -19.00 9.65
CA PHE A 193 12.06 -17.64 9.45
C PHE A 193 12.52 -17.00 8.14
N GLN A 194 13.79 -17.15 7.80
CA GLN A 194 14.35 -16.56 6.57
C GLN A 194 13.74 -17.19 5.31
N TYR A 195 13.49 -18.52 5.32
CA TYR A 195 12.82 -19.21 4.20
C TYR A 195 11.39 -18.75 4.02
N LEU A 196 10.63 -18.53 5.12
CA LEU A 196 9.25 -18.07 5.05
C LEU A 196 9.15 -16.62 4.52
N ILE A 197 10.09 -15.75 4.90
CA ILE A 197 10.19 -14.39 4.32
C ILE A 197 10.45 -14.48 2.81
N LEU A 198 11.37 -15.32 2.38
CA LEU A 198 11.69 -15.49 0.96
C LEU A 198 10.49 -16.03 0.16
N ILE A 199 9.81 -17.04 0.71
CA ILE A 199 8.59 -17.61 0.10
C ILE A 199 7.48 -16.54 0.03
N GLY A 200 7.25 -15.82 1.12
CA GLY A 200 6.27 -14.74 1.17
C GLY A 200 6.55 -13.64 0.15
N PHE A 201 7.80 -13.26 0.00
CA PHE A 201 8.23 -12.30 -1.01
C PHE A 201 7.99 -12.81 -2.43
N ALA A 202 8.38 -14.06 -2.73
CA ALA A 202 8.17 -14.66 -4.04
C ALA A 202 6.68 -14.78 -4.39
N VAL A 203 5.86 -15.24 -3.45
CA VAL A 203 4.39 -15.33 -3.62
C VAL A 203 3.79 -13.94 -3.83
N GLY A 204 4.16 -12.95 -3.03
CA GLY A 204 3.71 -11.57 -3.18
C GLY A 204 4.05 -10.98 -4.55
N LEU A 205 5.28 -11.21 -5.03
CA LEU A 205 5.71 -10.74 -6.35
C LEU A 205 4.92 -11.41 -7.49
N ILE A 206 4.71 -12.72 -7.42
CA ILE A 206 3.93 -13.46 -8.42
C ILE A 206 2.49 -12.95 -8.44
N LEU A 207 1.84 -12.80 -7.29
CA LEU A 207 0.47 -12.30 -7.19
C LEU A 207 0.36 -10.85 -7.72
N TYR A 208 1.34 -10.01 -7.42
CA TYR A 208 1.40 -8.63 -7.93
C TYR A 208 1.51 -8.59 -9.46
N ILE A 209 2.38 -9.40 -10.05
CA ILE A 209 2.51 -9.50 -11.52
C ILE A 209 1.20 -9.99 -12.15
N ILE A 210 0.58 -11.03 -11.56
CA ILE A 210 -0.70 -11.55 -12.04
C ILE A 210 -1.78 -10.47 -11.97
N GLY A 211 -1.88 -9.75 -10.85
CA GLY A 211 -2.80 -8.63 -10.66
C GLY A 211 -2.63 -7.57 -11.75
N THR A 212 -1.39 -7.11 -11.98
CA THR A 212 -1.08 -6.12 -13.02
C THR A 212 -1.52 -6.57 -14.42
N LEU A 213 -1.29 -7.85 -14.76
CA LEU A 213 -1.72 -8.40 -16.06
C LEU A 213 -3.25 -8.43 -16.18
N ILE A 214 -3.96 -8.80 -15.11
CA ILE A 214 -5.43 -8.79 -15.08
C ILE A 214 -5.97 -7.35 -15.21
N TRP A 215 -5.39 -6.39 -14.47
CA TRP A 215 -5.72 -4.97 -14.59
C TRP A 215 -5.59 -4.47 -16.03
N LYS A 216 -4.46 -4.78 -16.67
CA LYS A 216 -4.21 -4.40 -18.06
C LYS A 216 -5.29 -4.97 -19.00
N LYS A 217 -5.68 -6.23 -18.80
CA LYS A 217 -6.73 -6.88 -19.60
C LYS A 217 -8.12 -6.26 -19.35
N LEU A 218 -8.47 -6.03 -18.09
CA LEU A 218 -9.77 -5.44 -17.73
C LEU A 218 -9.90 -4.01 -18.24
N LEU A 219 -8.87 -3.19 -18.09
CA LEU A 219 -8.89 -1.80 -18.56
C LEU A 219 -8.91 -1.69 -20.09
N SER A 220 -8.39 -2.67 -20.83
CA SER A 220 -8.48 -2.66 -22.29
C SER A 220 -9.93 -2.73 -22.79
N SER A 221 -10.81 -3.38 -22.03
CA SER A 221 -12.26 -3.54 -22.33
C SER A 221 -13.16 -2.62 -21.50
N TYR A 222 -12.60 -1.77 -20.63
CA TYR A 222 -13.37 -0.92 -19.73
C TYR A 222 -13.99 0.26 -20.48
N GLU A 223 -15.31 0.40 -20.41
CA GLU A 223 -16.05 1.56 -20.92
C GLU A 223 -16.27 2.55 -19.77
N VAL A 224 -15.98 3.82 -20.03
CA VAL A 224 -16.24 4.90 -19.06
C VAL A 224 -17.74 5.05 -18.94
N LYS A 225 -18.30 4.72 -17.80
CA LYS A 225 -19.70 5.04 -17.48
C LYS A 225 -19.75 6.52 -17.09
N MET A 226 -20.24 7.33 -18.03
CA MET A 226 -20.59 8.73 -17.79
C MET A 226 -21.92 8.81 -17.05
#